data_437044b4092c3e13372d293cc7e186d6
#
_entry.id   437044b4092c3e13372d293cc7e186d6
#
_cell.length_a   1.000
_cell.length_b   1.000
_cell.length_c   1.000
_cell.angle_alpha   90.00
_cell.angle_beta   90.00
_cell.angle_gamma   90.00
#
_symmetry.space_group_name_H-M   'P 1'
#
loop_
_entity.id
_entity.type
_entity.pdbx_description
1 polymer ?
#
loop_
_entity_poly.entity_id
_entity_poly.type
_entity_poly.pdbx_seq_one_letter_code
_entity_poly.pdbx_strand_id
1 'polypeptide(L)'
;MTQADEPNSRSDIGIQGIVVPLVTPLSDWDSIDDPGMNRLLDHVIEGGVNGIFILGTTGEAPSLSYRLRREFIQLVCQYVDDRVPVLVGITDTAFVESMDLAHVAYQSGAYAAVLSTPYYFPAGQTELTRYIGHVLEELPGDLPLMLYNMPSLTKVWFEIDTLQQLASHRRIVGVKDSSGDLKYFRELLELKSIRPDWRILIGPEHLTAEAVRMGADGGVNGGANIYPELFSQLYRATVAKQNDNVEVLSQRVDRLQQIYTVGKYASRFIKATKCALSLRGICSDVMAEPFNHFLPPERRQVEQILNRMNG
;
A
#
# COMPACT_ATOMS: atom_id res chain seq x y z
N MET A 1 14.33 -3.84 -43.66
CA MET A 1 14.56 -2.84 -42.62
C MET A 1 13.76 -3.28 -41.40
N THR A 2 14.38 -4.01 -40.52
CA THR A 2 13.83 -4.52 -39.28
C THR A 2 13.75 -3.36 -38.30
N GLN A 3 12.52 -3.03 -37.86
CA GLN A 3 12.34 -2.14 -36.71
C GLN A 3 12.94 -2.85 -35.49
N ALA A 4 13.90 -2.17 -34.87
CA ALA A 4 14.46 -2.57 -33.61
C ALA A 4 13.35 -2.47 -32.56
N ASP A 5 13.15 -3.56 -31.81
CA ASP A 5 12.33 -3.58 -30.62
C ASP A 5 12.80 -2.47 -29.66
N GLU A 6 11.95 -1.49 -29.40
CA GLU A 6 12.17 -0.55 -28.31
C GLU A 6 12.04 -1.31 -26.98
N PRO A 7 13.06 -1.34 -26.13
CA PRO A 7 12.92 -1.89 -24.79
C PRO A 7 12.28 -0.83 -23.90
N ASN A 8 11.31 -1.20 -23.19
CA ASN A 8 10.74 -0.56 -22.00
C ASN A 8 9.25 -0.22 -22.10
N SER A 9 8.43 -1.25 -22.08
CA SER A 9 7.08 -1.07 -21.52
C SER A 9 7.21 -1.14 -19.98
N ARG A 10 6.62 -0.18 -19.25
CA ARG A 10 6.53 -0.17 -17.78
C ARG A 10 5.97 -1.47 -17.18
N SER A 11 5.46 -2.39 -18.00
CA SER A 11 4.92 -3.70 -17.64
C SER A 11 5.97 -4.71 -17.12
N ASP A 12 7.25 -4.51 -17.38
CA ASP A 12 8.32 -5.46 -16.99
C ASP A 12 8.92 -5.22 -15.61
N ILE A 13 8.43 -4.23 -14.88
CA ILE A 13 9.02 -3.85 -13.60
C ILE A 13 8.33 -4.63 -12.48
N GLY A 14 9.09 -5.53 -11.89
CA GLY A 14 8.61 -6.37 -10.82
C GLY A 14 8.47 -5.62 -9.50
N ILE A 15 7.27 -5.19 -9.12
CA ILE A 15 6.97 -4.88 -7.71
C ILE A 15 7.14 -6.17 -6.92
N GLN A 16 8.29 -6.33 -6.29
CA GLN A 16 8.63 -7.51 -5.50
C GLN A 16 9.33 -7.07 -4.22
N GLY A 17 8.96 -7.65 -3.09
CA GLY A 17 9.50 -7.27 -1.78
C GLY A 17 8.53 -6.44 -0.96
N ILE A 18 9.03 -5.48 -0.23
CA ILE A 18 8.23 -4.66 0.69
C ILE A 18 7.83 -3.34 0.05
N VAL A 19 6.54 -3.15 -0.08
CA VAL A 19 5.92 -1.86 -0.44
C VAL A 19 5.37 -1.23 0.84
N VAL A 20 5.74 0.01 1.12
CA VAL A 20 5.21 0.72 2.29
C VAL A 20 3.94 1.49 1.92
N PRO A 21 2.77 1.18 2.55
CA PRO A 21 1.59 2.03 2.43
C PRO A 21 1.85 3.28 3.29
N LEU A 22 2.33 4.34 2.64
CA LEU A 22 2.81 5.53 3.30
C LEU A 22 1.67 6.26 4.01
N VAL A 23 1.87 6.71 5.25
CA VAL A 23 0.98 7.70 5.87
C VAL A 23 1.08 9.02 5.11
N THR A 24 0.06 9.84 5.15
CA THR A 24 0.10 11.21 4.62
C THR A 24 0.50 12.17 5.75
N PRO A 25 1.74 12.68 5.79
CA PRO A 25 2.15 13.67 6.79
C PRO A 25 1.40 14.97 6.61
N LEU A 26 0.71 15.43 7.64
CA LEU A 26 -0.09 16.65 7.63
C LEU A 26 0.45 17.65 8.65
N SER A 27 0.52 18.92 8.29
CA SER A 27 0.83 20.03 9.21
C SER A 27 -0.43 20.58 9.90
N ASP A 28 -1.56 20.48 9.22
CA ASP A 28 -2.92 20.72 9.74
C ASP A 28 -3.93 19.82 8.99
N TRP A 29 -5.23 20.06 9.18
CA TRP A 29 -6.31 19.20 8.65
C TRP A 29 -6.40 19.18 7.10
N ASP A 30 -5.81 20.11 6.38
CA ASP A 30 -5.81 20.19 4.89
C ASP A 30 -4.49 20.72 4.29
N SER A 31 -3.36 20.52 4.98
CA SER A 31 -2.03 20.94 4.50
C SER A 31 -0.99 19.85 4.77
N ILE A 32 -0.09 19.63 3.82
CA ILE A 32 1.00 18.65 3.93
C ILE A 32 2.10 19.18 4.86
N ASP A 33 2.70 18.30 5.65
CA ASP A 33 3.96 18.51 6.35
C ASP A 33 5.11 18.16 5.38
N ASP A 34 5.44 19.08 4.46
CA ASP A 34 6.49 18.85 3.45
C ASP A 34 7.83 18.40 4.05
N PRO A 35 8.37 19.07 5.08
CA PRO A 35 9.62 18.60 5.70
C PRO A 35 9.49 17.20 6.32
N GLY A 36 8.35 16.89 6.93
CA GLY A 36 8.06 15.59 7.50
C GLY A 36 7.88 14.53 6.42
N MET A 37 7.22 14.86 5.32
CA MET A 37 7.08 13.99 4.15
C MET A 37 8.46 13.60 3.59
N ASN A 38 9.34 14.58 3.38
CA ASN A 38 10.67 14.34 2.84
C ASN A 38 11.48 13.41 3.77
N ARG A 39 11.49 13.69 5.09
CA ARG A 39 12.16 12.80 6.06
C ARG A 39 11.58 11.40 6.07
N LEU A 40 10.26 11.26 5.95
CA LEU A 40 9.60 9.95 5.91
C LEU A 40 9.96 9.18 4.64
N LEU A 41 9.99 9.84 3.49
CA LEU A 41 10.38 9.24 2.22
C LEU A 41 11.83 8.74 2.26
N ASP A 42 12.76 9.58 2.73
CA ASP A 42 14.15 9.16 2.90
C ASP A 42 14.28 7.99 3.88
N HIS A 43 13.62 8.07 5.04
CA HIS A 43 13.62 7.01 6.04
C HIS A 43 13.17 5.65 5.48
N VAL A 44 12.09 5.61 4.71
CA VAL A 44 11.59 4.33 4.18
C VAL A 44 12.47 3.81 3.03
N ILE A 45 12.98 4.70 2.17
CA ILE A 45 13.86 4.33 1.05
C ILE A 45 15.20 3.82 1.58
N GLU A 46 15.84 4.53 2.49
CA GLU A 46 17.11 4.13 3.13
C GLU A 46 16.95 2.80 3.89
N GLY A 47 15.77 2.55 4.49
CA GLY A 47 15.42 1.29 5.11
C GLY A 47 15.21 0.12 4.15
N GLY A 48 15.33 0.36 2.85
CA GLY A 48 15.40 -0.66 1.81
C GLY A 48 14.05 -1.22 1.39
N VAL A 49 12.97 -0.42 1.45
CA VAL A 49 11.68 -0.80 0.84
C VAL A 49 11.80 -0.87 -0.68
N ASN A 50 10.99 -1.71 -1.29
CA ASN A 50 10.99 -1.95 -2.74
C ASN A 50 9.97 -1.11 -3.49
N GLY A 51 9.16 -0.32 -2.80
CA GLY A 51 8.18 0.57 -3.38
C GLY A 51 7.40 1.34 -2.31
N ILE A 52 6.73 2.38 -2.75
CA ILE A 52 5.90 3.25 -1.91
C ILE A 52 4.49 3.25 -2.47
N PHE A 53 3.50 3.04 -1.62
CA PHE A 53 2.09 3.10 -1.97
C PHE A 53 1.43 4.27 -1.23
N ILE A 54 1.12 5.36 -1.94
CA ILE A 54 0.45 6.54 -1.40
C ILE A 54 -1.07 6.51 -1.65
N LEU A 55 -1.81 7.29 -0.88
CA LEU A 55 -3.28 7.40 -0.97
C LEU A 55 -4.00 6.05 -0.82
N GLY A 56 -3.40 5.12 -0.08
CA GLY A 56 -4.08 3.93 0.40
C GLY A 56 -4.85 4.20 1.70
N THR A 57 -5.32 3.12 2.33
CA THR A 57 -6.03 3.19 3.64
C THR A 57 -5.16 3.85 4.72
N THR A 58 -3.90 3.46 4.81
CA THR A 58 -2.92 4.03 5.77
C THR A 58 -2.65 5.50 5.49
N GLY A 59 -2.74 5.92 4.23
CA GLY A 59 -2.59 7.31 3.80
C GLY A 59 -3.86 8.16 3.96
N GLU A 60 -4.90 7.67 4.62
CA GLU A 60 -6.15 8.40 4.93
C GLU A 60 -6.88 8.93 3.68
N ALA A 61 -6.65 8.35 2.48
CA ALA A 61 -7.12 8.89 1.21
C ALA A 61 -8.59 9.33 1.19
N PRO A 62 -9.57 8.56 1.71
CA PRO A 62 -10.97 8.99 1.71
C PRO A 62 -11.26 10.25 2.54
N SER A 63 -10.37 10.62 3.46
CA SER A 63 -10.53 11.78 4.35
C SER A 63 -9.78 13.03 3.85
N LEU A 64 -8.97 12.91 2.79
CA LEU A 64 -8.25 14.03 2.21
C LEU A 64 -9.08 14.74 1.14
N SER A 65 -8.97 16.06 1.05
CA SER A 65 -9.56 16.81 -0.07
C SER A 65 -8.95 16.39 -1.41
N TYR A 66 -9.70 16.51 -2.51
CA TYR A 66 -9.18 16.20 -3.85
C TYR A 66 -7.97 17.07 -4.21
N ARG A 67 -7.96 18.33 -3.77
CA ARG A 67 -6.80 19.22 -3.91
C ARG A 67 -5.57 18.61 -3.26
N LEU A 68 -5.69 18.18 -2.01
CA LEU A 68 -4.58 17.64 -1.23
C LEU A 68 -4.09 16.30 -1.79
N ARG A 69 -5.00 15.43 -2.29
CA ARG A 69 -4.62 14.17 -2.94
C ARG A 69 -3.77 14.44 -4.18
N ARG A 70 -4.16 15.39 -5.06
CA ARG A 70 -3.38 15.76 -6.26
C ARG A 70 -2.03 16.34 -5.90
N GLU A 71 -2.00 17.27 -4.96
CA GLU A 71 -0.76 17.87 -4.45
C GLU A 71 0.20 16.81 -3.89
N PHE A 72 -0.31 15.88 -3.07
CA PHE A 72 0.50 14.82 -2.47
C PHE A 72 1.09 13.86 -3.52
N ILE A 73 0.32 13.51 -4.57
CA ILE A 73 0.83 12.72 -5.70
C ILE A 73 2.04 13.42 -6.35
N GLN A 74 1.87 14.71 -6.69
CA GLN A 74 2.91 15.48 -7.36
C GLN A 74 4.18 15.61 -6.51
N LEU A 75 4.03 15.98 -5.24
CA LEU A 75 5.14 16.17 -4.31
C LEU A 75 5.90 14.85 -4.07
N VAL A 76 5.20 13.75 -3.82
CA VAL A 76 5.84 12.45 -3.57
C VAL A 76 6.56 11.95 -4.82
N CYS A 77 5.92 11.94 -5.99
CA CYS A 77 6.55 11.48 -7.22
C CYS A 77 7.79 12.33 -7.55
N GLN A 78 7.69 13.64 -7.43
CA GLN A 78 8.81 14.55 -7.65
C GLN A 78 9.96 14.30 -6.65
N TYR A 79 9.66 14.10 -5.36
CA TYR A 79 10.71 13.91 -4.36
C TYR A 79 11.36 12.53 -4.43
N VAL A 80 10.57 11.49 -4.72
CA VAL A 80 11.10 10.13 -4.88
C VAL A 80 12.02 10.02 -6.08
N ASP A 81 11.75 10.73 -7.17
CA ASP A 81 12.60 10.86 -8.35
C ASP A 81 13.15 9.49 -8.82
N ASP A 82 12.24 8.56 -9.08
CA ASP A 82 12.51 7.18 -9.53
C ASP A 82 13.43 6.32 -8.64
N ARG A 83 13.78 6.78 -7.42
CA ARG A 83 14.56 5.97 -6.47
C ARG A 83 13.91 4.62 -6.14
N VAL A 84 12.58 4.59 -6.06
CA VAL A 84 11.74 3.40 -5.92
C VAL A 84 10.40 3.61 -6.63
N PRO A 85 9.70 2.56 -7.07
CA PRO A 85 8.38 2.70 -7.68
C PRO A 85 7.37 3.35 -6.73
N VAL A 86 6.61 4.34 -7.22
CA VAL A 86 5.49 4.96 -6.50
C VAL A 86 4.18 4.43 -7.05
N LEU A 87 3.39 3.77 -6.23
CA LEU A 87 2.03 3.32 -6.51
C LEU A 87 1.04 4.34 -5.94
N VAL A 88 0.00 4.67 -6.70
CA VAL A 88 -0.96 5.71 -6.31
C VAL A 88 -2.35 5.14 -6.17
N GLY A 89 -2.96 5.26 -4.98
CA GLY A 89 -4.36 4.93 -4.76
C GLY A 89 -5.27 5.92 -5.49
N ILE A 90 -6.11 5.38 -6.37
CA ILE A 90 -7.06 6.17 -7.17
C ILE A 90 -8.52 5.87 -6.80
N THR A 91 -8.75 5.10 -5.74
CA THR A 91 -10.09 4.67 -5.35
C THR A 91 -10.94 5.84 -4.87
N ASP A 92 -12.09 6.01 -5.50
CA ASP A 92 -13.12 6.95 -5.06
C ASP A 92 -14.52 6.35 -5.29
N THR A 93 -15.55 6.95 -4.69
CA THR A 93 -16.95 6.61 -4.96
C THR A 93 -17.44 7.19 -6.28
N ALA A 94 -16.80 8.25 -6.77
CA ALA A 94 -17.08 8.86 -8.05
C ALA A 94 -16.05 8.40 -9.10
N PHE A 95 -16.52 7.77 -10.17
CA PHE A 95 -15.66 7.29 -11.27
C PHE A 95 -14.77 8.41 -11.84
N VAL A 96 -15.35 9.59 -12.04
CA VAL A 96 -14.62 10.75 -12.61
C VAL A 96 -13.44 11.16 -11.74
N GLU A 97 -13.62 11.15 -10.41
CA GLU A 97 -12.54 11.49 -9.47
C GLU A 97 -11.42 10.42 -9.46
N SER A 98 -11.79 9.13 -9.61
CA SER A 98 -10.79 8.07 -9.77
C SER A 98 -9.95 8.28 -11.04
N MET A 99 -10.59 8.67 -12.15
CA MET A 99 -9.88 8.93 -13.41
C MET A 99 -9.03 10.21 -13.36
N ASP A 100 -9.51 11.25 -12.69
CA ASP A 100 -8.73 12.46 -12.47
C ASP A 100 -7.45 12.17 -11.66
N LEU A 101 -7.56 11.41 -10.58
CA LEU A 101 -6.39 10.97 -9.81
C LEU A 101 -5.44 10.10 -10.65
N ALA A 102 -5.97 9.23 -11.51
CA ALA A 102 -5.15 8.42 -12.42
C ALA A 102 -4.38 9.30 -13.43
N HIS A 103 -5.00 10.36 -13.96
CA HIS A 103 -4.33 11.31 -14.84
C HIS A 103 -3.21 12.07 -14.13
N VAL A 104 -3.47 12.56 -12.90
CA VAL A 104 -2.43 13.22 -12.11
C VAL A 104 -1.29 12.26 -11.80
N ALA A 105 -1.59 11.01 -11.42
CA ALA A 105 -0.59 9.99 -11.15
C ALA A 105 0.29 9.71 -12.39
N TYR A 106 -0.34 9.54 -13.56
CA TYR A 106 0.36 9.31 -14.82
C TYR A 106 1.29 10.47 -15.20
N GLN A 107 0.77 11.71 -15.11
CA GLN A 107 1.52 12.94 -15.43
C GLN A 107 2.69 13.16 -14.45
N SER A 108 2.55 12.71 -13.21
CA SER A 108 3.59 12.81 -12.19
C SER A 108 4.63 11.68 -12.27
N GLY A 109 4.52 10.74 -13.21
CA GLY A 109 5.47 9.64 -13.36
C GLY A 109 5.22 8.46 -12.40
N ALA A 110 4.01 8.34 -11.82
CA ALA A 110 3.68 7.21 -10.98
C ALA A 110 3.88 5.88 -11.72
N TYR A 111 4.34 4.87 -10.99
CA TYR A 111 4.61 3.55 -11.53
C TYR A 111 3.34 2.78 -11.88
N ALA A 112 2.33 2.80 -10.99
CA ALA A 112 1.05 2.13 -11.19
C ALA A 112 -0.08 2.83 -10.41
N ALA A 113 -1.29 2.73 -10.92
CA ALA A 113 -2.50 3.02 -10.16
C ALA A 113 -2.89 1.82 -9.30
N VAL A 114 -3.46 2.08 -8.12
CA VAL A 114 -4.04 1.04 -7.24
C VAL A 114 -5.52 1.33 -7.03
N LEU A 115 -6.37 0.36 -7.35
CA LEU A 115 -7.81 0.52 -7.26
C LEU A 115 -8.42 -0.59 -6.39
N SER A 116 -9.11 -0.20 -5.31
CA SER A 116 -9.94 -1.14 -4.56
C SER A 116 -11.33 -1.26 -5.18
N THR A 117 -12.10 -2.24 -4.68
CA THR A 117 -13.52 -2.31 -5.00
C THR A 117 -14.23 -1.02 -4.54
N PRO A 118 -15.29 -0.56 -5.25
CA PRO A 118 -16.08 0.57 -4.80
C PRO A 118 -16.58 0.39 -3.38
N TYR A 119 -16.58 1.47 -2.62
CA TYR A 119 -17.03 1.48 -1.24
C TYR A 119 -18.28 2.35 -1.08
N TYR A 120 -18.95 2.33 0.08
CA TYR A 120 -20.21 2.94 0.45
C TYR A 120 -21.42 2.15 -0.08
N PHE A 121 -21.61 2.02 -1.41
CA PHE A 121 -22.59 1.12 -2.01
C PHE A 121 -21.87 -0.14 -2.51
N PRO A 122 -22.18 -1.34 -1.95
CA PRO A 122 -21.54 -2.57 -2.39
C PRO A 122 -22.00 -2.92 -3.82
N ALA A 123 -21.04 -3.13 -4.72
CA ALA A 123 -21.29 -3.59 -6.07
C ALA A 123 -21.32 -5.12 -6.15
N GLY A 124 -22.18 -5.68 -7.00
CA GLY A 124 -22.12 -7.09 -7.36
C GLY A 124 -20.94 -7.40 -8.31
N GLN A 125 -20.55 -8.67 -8.44
CA GLN A 125 -19.38 -9.07 -9.23
C GLN A 125 -19.49 -8.68 -10.71
N THR A 126 -20.68 -8.79 -11.31
CA THR A 126 -20.94 -8.36 -12.70
C THR A 126 -20.73 -6.85 -12.87
N GLU A 127 -21.21 -6.06 -11.91
CA GLU A 127 -21.00 -4.60 -11.91
C GLU A 127 -19.54 -4.26 -11.72
N LEU A 128 -18.85 -4.99 -10.83
CA LEU A 128 -17.42 -4.81 -10.54
C LEU A 128 -16.58 -5.12 -11.79
N THR A 129 -16.83 -6.23 -12.47
CA THR A 129 -16.13 -6.59 -13.72
C THR A 129 -16.30 -5.50 -14.78
N ARG A 130 -17.54 -5.01 -14.97
CA ARG A 130 -17.81 -3.92 -15.90
C ARG A 130 -17.13 -2.61 -15.50
N TYR A 131 -17.17 -2.27 -14.22
CA TYR A 131 -16.51 -1.08 -13.67
C TYR A 131 -15.00 -1.10 -13.92
N ILE A 132 -14.33 -2.22 -13.63
CA ILE A 132 -12.90 -2.38 -13.89
C ILE A 132 -12.60 -2.29 -15.39
N GLY A 133 -13.43 -2.88 -16.26
CA GLY A 133 -13.30 -2.73 -17.71
C GLY A 133 -13.33 -1.26 -18.14
N HIS A 134 -14.28 -0.49 -17.63
CA HIS A 134 -14.42 0.93 -17.90
C HIS A 134 -13.23 1.74 -17.38
N VAL A 135 -12.73 1.42 -16.17
CA VAL A 135 -11.50 2.02 -15.65
C VAL A 135 -10.32 1.77 -16.60
N LEU A 136 -10.15 0.55 -17.08
CA LEU A 136 -9.04 0.19 -17.98
C LEU A 136 -9.11 0.90 -19.34
N GLU A 137 -10.32 1.19 -19.83
CA GLU A 137 -10.53 1.97 -21.06
C GLU A 137 -10.12 3.42 -20.88
N GLU A 138 -10.42 4.02 -19.71
CA GLU A 138 -10.20 5.44 -19.43
C GLU A 138 -8.84 5.75 -18.78
N LEU A 139 -8.09 4.75 -18.30
CA LEU A 139 -6.76 4.96 -17.72
C LEU A 139 -5.82 5.66 -18.73
N PRO A 140 -5.06 6.68 -18.31
CA PRO A 140 -4.17 7.41 -19.21
C PRO A 140 -2.97 6.56 -19.67
N GLY A 141 -2.60 6.74 -20.93
CA GLY A 141 -1.39 6.16 -21.54
C GLY A 141 -1.25 4.66 -21.27
N ASP A 142 -0.08 4.28 -20.80
CA ASP A 142 0.27 2.89 -20.44
C ASP A 142 0.26 2.63 -18.92
N LEU A 143 -0.36 3.51 -18.12
CA LEU A 143 -0.39 3.39 -16.65
C LEU A 143 -0.95 2.01 -16.22
N PRO A 144 -0.16 1.17 -15.53
CA PRO A 144 -0.63 -0.12 -15.07
C PRO A 144 -1.62 0.00 -13.92
N LEU A 145 -2.46 -1.03 -13.73
CA LEU A 145 -3.43 -1.12 -12.66
C LEU A 145 -3.14 -2.30 -11.73
N MET A 146 -2.98 -2.03 -10.44
CA MET A 146 -3.00 -3.04 -9.39
C MET A 146 -4.36 -3.05 -8.71
N LEU A 147 -5.00 -4.20 -8.65
CA LEU A 147 -6.27 -4.36 -7.93
C LEU A 147 -6.01 -4.48 -6.41
N TYR A 148 -6.93 -3.97 -5.61
CA TYR A 148 -6.79 -4.00 -4.16
C TYR A 148 -8.02 -4.59 -3.48
N ASN A 149 -7.87 -5.80 -2.95
CA ASN A 149 -8.92 -6.49 -2.19
C ASN A 149 -8.86 -6.09 -0.71
N MET A 150 -9.86 -5.33 -0.23
CA MET A 150 -9.96 -4.82 1.15
C MET A 150 -11.40 -4.93 1.69
N PRO A 151 -11.97 -6.15 1.74
CA PRO A 151 -13.40 -6.36 2.00
C PRO A 151 -13.85 -5.90 3.40
N SER A 152 -12.95 -5.81 4.37
CA SER A 152 -13.27 -5.29 5.71
C SER A 152 -13.74 -3.83 5.68
N LEU A 153 -13.26 -3.03 4.72
CA LEU A 153 -13.63 -1.62 4.56
C LEU A 153 -14.63 -1.41 3.41
N THR A 154 -14.40 -2.02 2.25
CA THR A 154 -15.24 -1.82 1.07
C THR A 154 -16.51 -2.65 1.08
N LYS A 155 -16.58 -3.71 1.91
CA LYS A 155 -17.68 -4.69 1.97
C LYS A 155 -17.86 -5.53 0.70
N VAL A 156 -16.96 -5.39 -0.24
CA VAL A 156 -16.96 -6.11 -1.53
C VAL A 156 -15.62 -6.83 -1.69
N TRP A 157 -15.69 -8.10 -2.07
CA TRP A 157 -14.53 -8.90 -2.45
C TRP A 157 -14.28 -8.80 -3.94
N PHE A 158 -13.04 -8.94 -4.36
CA PHE A 158 -12.74 -9.48 -5.67
C PHE A 158 -12.84 -11.02 -5.58
N GLU A 159 -13.94 -11.61 -6.05
CA GLU A 159 -14.05 -13.06 -6.11
C GLU A 159 -13.04 -13.63 -7.13
N ILE A 160 -12.57 -14.85 -6.90
CA ILE A 160 -11.56 -15.48 -7.78
C ILE A 160 -12.04 -15.57 -9.23
N ASP A 161 -13.31 -15.93 -9.46
CA ASP A 161 -13.91 -16.00 -10.80
C ASP A 161 -13.89 -14.63 -11.49
N THR A 162 -14.12 -13.55 -10.74
CA THR A 162 -14.01 -12.18 -11.26
C THR A 162 -12.58 -11.84 -11.66
N LEU A 163 -11.60 -12.20 -10.84
CA LEU A 163 -10.19 -11.99 -11.15
C LEU A 163 -9.74 -12.83 -12.36
N GLN A 164 -10.25 -14.06 -12.51
CA GLN A 164 -10.00 -14.89 -13.70
C GLN A 164 -10.52 -14.23 -14.98
N GLN A 165 -11.73 -13.67 -14.96
CA GLN A 165 -12.28 -12.92 -16.09
C GLN A 165 -11.44 -11.70 -16.43
N LEU A 166 -10.97 -10.96 -15.40
CA LEU A 166 -10.14 -9.79 -15.56
C LEU A 166 -8.68 -10.11 -15.98
N ALA A 167 -8.26 -11.36 -15.85
CA ALA A 167 -6.91 -11.80 -16.19
C ALA A 167 -6.53 -11.62 -17.67
N SER A 168 -7.51 -11.49 -18.58
CA SER A 168 -7.29 -11.18 -20.01
C SER A 168 -6.73 -9.77 -20.24
N HIS A 169 -6.89 -8.85 -19.29
CA HIS A 169 -6.45 -7.45 -19.42
C HIS A 169 -4.97 -7.29 -19.05
N ARG A 170 -4.13 -7.01 -20.06
CA ARG A 170 -2.68 -6.89 -19.87
C ARG A 170 -2.27 -5.75 -18.92
N ARG A 171 -3.08 -4.69 -18.84
CA ARG A 171 -2.80 -3.53 -17.97
C ARG A 171 -2.97 -3.84 -16.48
N ILE A 172 -3.67 -4.93 -16.11
CA ILE A 172 -3.71 -5.39 -14.72
C ILE A 172 -2.40 -6.12 -14.42
N VAL A 173 -1.62 -5.58 -13.49
CA VAL A 173 -0.28 -6.09 -13.15
C VAL A 173 -0.24 -6.90 -11.87
N GLY A 174 -1.35 -6.99 -11.14
CA GLY A 174 -1.40 -7.82 -9.93
C GLY A 174 -2.53 -7.46 -8.98
N VAL A 175 -2.47 -8.09 -7.83
CA VAL A 175 -3.47 -7.92 -6.75
C VAL A 175 -2.76 -7.76 -5.41
N LYS A 176 -3.15 -6.72 -4.66
CA LYS A 176 -2.88 -6.61 -3.23
C LYS A 176 -4.07 -7.16 -2.46
N ASP A 177 -3.84 -8.13 -1.58
CA ASP A 177 -4.89 -8.66 -0.71
C ASP A 177 -4.69 -8.27 0.75
N SER A 178 -5.70 -7.66 1.34
CA SER A 178 -5.77 -7.28 2.76
C SER A 178 -6.96 -7.92 3.48
N SER A 179 -7.50 -9.01 2.95
CA SER A 179 -8.61 -9.73 3.59
C SER A 179 -8.21 -10.41 4.89
N GLY A 180 -6.95 -10.87 4.98
CA GLY A 180 -6.46 -11.70 6.07
C GLY A 180 -6.89 -13.17 5.96
N ASP A 181 -7.57 -13.57 4.91
CA ASP A 181 -7.99 -14.95 4.65
C ASP A 181 -6.93 -15.70 3.83
N LEU A 182 -6.13 -16.53 4.50
CA LEU A 182 -5.09 -17.32 3.84
C LEU A 182 -5.64 -18.40 2.88
N LYS A 183 -6.89 -18.82 3.03
CA LYS A 183 -7.51 -19.73 2.05
C LYS A 183 -7.76 -18.98 0.75
N TYR A 184 -8.41 -17.84 0.81
CA TYR A 184 -8.59 -16.95 -0.34
C TYR A 184 -7.24 -16.56 -0.96
N PHE A 185 -6.25 -16.22 -0.13
CA PHE A 185 -4.92 -15.84 -0.62
C PHE A 185 -4.24 -16.97 -1.39
N ARG A 186 -4.41 -18.24 -0.98
CA ARG A 186 -3.89 -19.40 -1.72
C ARG A 186 -4.57 -19.54 -3.08
N GLU A 187 -5.89 -19.42 -3.14
CA GLU A 187 -6.65 -19.44 -4.40
C GLU A 187 -6.23 -18.29 -5.32
N LEU A 188 -5.95 -17.10 -4.74
CA LEU A 188 -5.41 -15.95 -5.47
C LEU A 188 -4.03 -16.26 -6.09
N LEU A 189 -3.14 -16.93 -5.37
CA LEU A 189 -1.83 -17.34 -5.89
C LEU A 189 -1.93 -18.33 -7.07
N GLU A 190 -2.97 -19.17 -7.13
CA GLU A 190 -3.20 -20.10 -8.23
C GLU A 190 -3.43 -19.37 -9.57
N LEU A 191 -3.87 -18.09 -9.53
CA LEU A 191 -4.02 -17.27 -10.74
C LEU A 191 -2.68 -17.01 -11.45
N LYS A 192 -1.55 -17.18 -10.80
CA LYS A 192 -0.22 -17.12 -11.44
C LYS A 192 -0.02 -18.23 -12.46
N SER A 193 -0.82 -19.29 -12.46
CA SER A 193 -0.82 -20.30 -13.52
C SER A 193 -1.31 -19.76 -14.88
N ILE A 194 -2.19 -18.76 -14.88
CA ILE A 194 -2.72 -18.10 -16.08
C ILE A 194 -2.11 -16.71 -16.31
N ARG A 195 -1.65 -16.05 -15.24
CA ARG A 195 -0.96 -14.74 -15.26
C ARG A 195 0.34 -14.82 -14.44
N PRO A 196 1.38 -15.47 -14.93
CA PRO A 196 2.66 -15.60 -14.21
C PRO A 196 3.36 -14.26 -13.99
N ASP A 197 3.01 -13.25 -14.74
CA ASP A 197 3.48 -11.86 -14.63
C ASP A 197 2.79 -11.08 -13.50
N TRP A 198 1.63 -11.54 -13.00
CA TRP A 198 0.93 -10.86 -11.90
C TRP A 198 1.74 -10.85 -10.61
N ARG A 199 1.77 -9.68 -9.99
CA ARG A 199 2.35 -9.50 -8.64
C ARG A 199 1.25 -9.63 -7.60
N ILE A 200 1.42 -10.59 -6.69
CA ILE A 200 0.46 -10.86 -5.62
C ILE A 200 1.10 -10.52 -4.29
N LEU A 201 0.55 -9.47 -3.64
CA LEU A 201 1.10 -8.89 -2.43
C LEU A 201 0.14 -9.06 -1.26
N ILE A 202 0.68 -9.41 -0.08
CA ILE A 202 -0.09 -9.54 1.16
C ILE A 202 -0.13 -8.23 1.94
N GLY A 203 -1.31 -7.83 2.44
CA GLY A 203 -1.49 -6.63 3.27
C GLY A 203 -1.19 -6.85 4.75
N PRO A 204 -1.81 -7.86 5.42
CA PRO A 204 -1.55 -8.16 6.82
C PRO A 204 -0.08 -8.50 7.08
N GLU A 205 0.63 -7.63 7.80
CA GLU A 205 2.08 -7.68 7.92
C GLU A 205 2.61 -8.88 8.72
N HIS A 206 1.84 -9.40 9.69
CA HIS A 206 2.20 -10.63 10.42
C HIS A 206 2.15 -11.89 9.55
N LEU A 207 1.45 -11.83 8.40
CA LEU A 207 1.36 -12.93 7.45
C LEU A 207 2.42 -12.84 6.34
N THR A 208 3.26 -11.81 6.32
CA THR A 208 4.21 -11.58 5.22
C THR A 208 5.13 -12.76 4.98
N ALA A 209 5.76 -13.30 6.03
CA ALA A 209 6.67 -14.43 5.89
C ALA A 209 5.94 -15.70 5.39
N GLU A 210 4.74 -15.97 5.89
CA GLU A 210 3.93 -17.11 5.46
C GLU A 210 3.49 -16.96 4.00
N ALA A 211 2.97 -15.80 3.62
CA ALA A 211 2.55 -15.52 2.25
C ALA A 211 3.71 -15.65 1.25
N VAL A 212 4.90 -15.13 1.59
CA VAL A 212 6.10 -15.26 0.75
C VAL A 212 6.52 -16.71 0.61
N ARG A 213 6.45 -17.53 1.68
CA ARG A 213 6.69 -18.97 1.59
C ARG A 213 5.68 -19.69 0.70
N MET A 214 4.45 -19.20 0.62
CA MET A 214 3.39 -19.72 -0.27
C MET A 214 3.57 -19.29 -1.73
N GLY A 215 4.45 -18.31 -2.03
CA GLY A 215 4.71 -17.82 -3.39
C GLY A 215 4.25 -16.40 -3.67
N ALA A 216 3.90 -15.62 -2.64
CA ALA A 216 3.66 -14.18 -2.79
C ALA A 216 4.91 -13.43 -3.23
N ASP A 217 4.73 -12.37 -3.99
CA ASP A 217 5.83 -11.52 -4.46
C ASP A 217 6.34 -10.57 -3.37
N GLY A 218 5.58 -10.37 -2.29
CA GLY A 218 5.97 -9.52 -1.17
C GLY A 218 4.81 -9.09 -0.29
N GLY A 219 5.01 -8.00 0.45
CA GLY A 219 4.01 -7.43 1.35
C GLY A 219 3.83 -5.94 1.20
N VAL A 220 2.62 -5.47 1.50
CA VAL A 220 2.30 -4.04 1.62
C VAL A 220 2.07 -3.72 3.09
N ASN A 221 3.15 -3.42 3.80
CA ASN A 221 3.22 -3.49 5.27
C ASN A 221 3.26 -2.11 5.92
N GLY A 222 2.25 -1.81 6.75
CA GLY A 222 2.10 -0.52 7.43
C GLY A 222 3.23 -0.19 8.41
N GLY A 223 3.72 -1.20 9.13
CA GLY A 223 4.83 -1.06 10.07
C GLY A 223 6.15 -0.65 9.42
N ALA A 224 6.28 -0.82 8.10
CA ALA A 224 7.44 -0.34 7.34
C ALA A 224 7.55 1.20 7.30
N ASN A 225 6.49 1.94 7.64
CA ASN A 225 6.61 3.38 7.91
C ASN A 225 7.54 3.65 9.11
N ILE A 226 7.52 2.78 10.12
CA ILE A 226 8.22 2.98 11.40
C ILE A 226 9.58 2.29 11.42
N TYR A 227 9.63 1.03 10.98
CA TYR A 227 10.84 0.20 10.93
C TYR A 227 10.98 -0.48 9.56
N PRO A 228 11.30 0.27 8.48
CA PRO A 228 11.39 -0.27 7.13
C PRO A 228 12.42 -1.39 7.01
N GLU A 229 13.56 -1.29 7.70
CA GLU A 229 14.62 -2.31 7.68
C GLU A 229 14.13 -3.65 8.23
N LEU A 230 13.27 -3.66 9.26
CA LEU A 230 12.72 -4.87 9.85
C LEU A 230 11.96 -5.69 8.80
N PHE A 231 11.07 -5.03 8.05
CA PHE A 231 10.25 -5.70 7.02
C PHE A 231 11.10 -6.11 5.81
N SER A 232 12.04 -5.26 5.39
CA SER A 232 12.97 -5.57 4.30
C SER A 232 13.88 -6.75 4.63
N GLN A 233 14.35 -6.86 5.88
CA GLN A 233 15.11 -8.00 6.36
C GLN A 233 14.25 -9.25 6.45
N LEU A 234 13.00 -9.16 6.98
CA LEU A 234 12.07 -10.28 7.06
C LEU A 234 11.81 -10.88 5.67
N TYR A 235 11.53 -10.03 4.68
CA TYR A 235 11.32 -10.47 3.31
C TYR A 235 12.56 -11.20 2.77
N ARG A 236 13.73 -10.56 2.85
CA ARG A 236 15.00 -11.16 2.36
C ARG A 236 15.33 -12.47 3.04
N ALA A 237 15.19 -12.55 4.36
CA ALA A 237 15.43 -13.77 5.12
C ALA A 237 14.45 -14.88 4.71
N THR A 238 13.18 -14.55 4.44
CA THR A 238 12.17 -15.51 4.01
C THR A 238 12.50 -16.08 2.63
N VAL A 239 12.83 -15.21 1.66
CA VAL A 239 13.26 -15.64 0.31
C VAL A 239 14.51 -16.50 0.36
N ALA A 240 15.47 -16.14 1.22
CA ALA A 240 16.71 -16.90 1.44
C ALA A 240 16.51 -18.16 2.30
N LYS A 241 15.29 -18.47 2.75
CA LYS A 241 14.93 -19.64 3.59
C LYS A 241 15.72 -19.73 4.90
N GLN A 242 16.11 -18.59 5.48
CA GLN A 242 16.81 -18.47 6.76
C GLN A 242 15.81 -18.57 7.93
N ASN A 243 15.29 -19.77 8.20
CA ASN A 243 14.13 -19.97 9.08
C ASN A 243 14.34 -19.43 10.50
N ASP A 244 15.51 -19.59 11.12
CA ASP A 244 15.79 -19.08 12.45
C ASP A 244 15.76 -17.53 12.49
N ASN A 245 16.29 -16.89 11.45
CA ASN A 245 16.25 -15.44 11.31
C ASN A 245 14.82 -14.93 11.04
N VAL A 246 14.05 -15.65 10.21
CA VAL A 246 12.63 -15.34 9.95
C VAL A 246 11.84 -15.39 11.26
N GLU A 247 12.05 -16.39 12.11
CA GLU A 247 11.36 -16.50 13.40
C GLU A 247 11.64 -15.29 14.30
N VAL A 248 12.91 -14.91 14.44
CA VAL A 248 13.34 -13.74 15.25
C VAL A 248 12.72 -12.46 14.69
N LEU A 249 12.74 -12.25 13.37
CA LEU A 249 12.20 -11.06 12.74
C LEU A 249 10.67 -11.01 12.83
N SER A 250 9.98 -12.15 12.68
CA SER A 250 8.53 -12.24 12.85
C SER A 250 8.10 -11.87 14.27
N GLN A 251 8.81 -12.36 15.29
CA GLN A 251 8.55 -11.97 16.68
C GLN A 251 8.75 -10.46 16.92
N ARG A 252 9.69 -9.82 16.21
CA ARG A 252 9.85 -8.36 16.25
C ARG A 252 8.67 -7.64 15.59
N VAL A 253 8.15 -8.15 14.47
CA VAL A 253 6.93 -7.64 13.83
C VAL A 253 5.75 -7.73 14.79
N ASP A 254 5.55 -8.88 15.46
CA ASP A 254 4.47 -9.08 16.43
C ASP A 254 4.57 -8.11 17.62
N ARG A 255 5.79 -7.81 18.08
CA ARG A 255 5.99 -6.79 19.13
C ARG A 255 5.62 -5.39 18.62
N LEU A 256 6.02 -5.03 17.40
CA LEU A 256 5.65 -3.75 16.80
C LEU A 256 4.14 -3.62 16.69
N GLN A 257 3.44 -4.67 16.26
CA GLN A 257 1.98 -4.66 16.10
C GLN A 257 1.22 -4.38 17.41
N GLN A 258 1.85 -4.49 18.57
CA GLN A 258 1.22 -4.10 19.83
C GLN A 258 0.81 -2.63 19.85
N ILE A 259 1.45 -1.75 19.06
CA ILE A 259 1.02 -0.35 18.94
C ILE A 259 -0.41 -0.24 18.38
N TYR A 260 -0.83 -1.18 17.54
CA TYR A 260 -2.17 -1.19 16.92
C TYR A 260 -3.27 -1.64 17.89
N THR A 261 -2.91 -2.11 19.08
CA THR A 261 -3.85 -2.39 20.16
C THR A 261 -4.18 -1.15 20.98
N VAL A 262 -3.38 -0.08 20.85
CA VAL A 262 -3.58 1.19 21.55
C VAL A 262 -4.77 1.94 20.94
N GLY A 263 -5.68 2.41 21.77
CA GLY A 263 -6.89 3.11 21.34
C GLY A 263 -8.06 2.16 21.05
N LYS A 264 -9.25 2.73 20.82
CA LYS A 264 -10.53 2.01 20.79
C LYS A 264 -11.15 1.87 19.39
N TYR A 265 -10.81 2.76 18.46
CA TYR A 265 -11.50 2.89 17.17
C TYR A 265 -10.75 2.22 16.04
N ALA A 266 -11.45 1.96 14.93
CA ALA A 266 -10.87 1.33 13.75
C ALA A 266 -9.65 2.09 13.17
N SER A 267 -9.64 3.43 13.29
CA SER A 267 -8.51 4.28 12.86
C SER A 267 -7.26 4.17 13.74
N ARG A 268 -7.31 3.41 14.84
CA ARG A 268 -6.19 3.30 15.81
C ARG A 268 -4.86 2.89 15.18
N PHE A 269 -4.87 2.06 14.15
CA PHE A 269 -3.64 1.64 13.50
C PHE A 269 -2.95 2.79 12.76
N ILE A 270 -3.69 3.69 12.10
CA ILE A 270 -3.13 4.89 11.46
C ILE A 270 -2.62 5.85 12.53
N LYS A 271 -3.42 6.09 13.58
CA LYS A 271 -3.04 6.93 14.72
C LYS A 271 -1.76 6.45 15.40
N ALA A 272 -1.65 5.13 15.62
CA ALA A 272 -0.48 4.53 16.22
C ALA A 272 0.76 4.69 15.32
N THR A 273 0.62 4.49 14.02
CA THR A 273 1.70 4.69 13.06
C THR A 273 2.18 6.14 13.04
N LYS A 274 1.28 7.11 12.90
CA LYS A 274 1.63 8.54 12.93
C LYS A 274 2.22 8.96 14.28
N CYS A 275 1.64 8.50 15.38
CA CYS A 275 2.17 8.75 16.72
C CYS A 275 3.61 8.21 16.88
N ALA A 276 3.87 6.98 16.39
CA ALA A 276 5.21 6.40 16.43
C ALA A 276 6.22 7.20 15.60
N LEU A 277 5.83 7.65 14.42
CA LEU A 277 6.65 8.50 13.55
C LEU A 277 6.95 9.86 14.20
N SER A 278 5.97 10.48 14.85
CA SER A 278 6.12 11.74 15.58
C SER A 278 7.04 11.57 16.79
N LEU A 279 6.91 10.49 17.55
CA LEU A 279 7.82 10.17 18.67
C LEU A 279 9.26 9.95 18.20
N ARG A 280 9.47 9.50 16.98
CA ARG A 280 10.79 9.33 16.34
C ARG A 280 11.29 10.61 15.64
N GLY A 281 10.53 11.70 15.66
CA GLY A 281 10.92 12.97 15.04
C GLY A 281 10.87 12.96 13.50
N ILE A 282 10.18 11.99 12.89
CA ILE A 282 10.13 11.83 11.43
C ILE A 282 9.11 12.78 10.81
N CYS A 283 7.84 12.73 11.24
CA CYS A 283 6.80 13.63 10.77
C CYS A 283 5.76 13.93 11.85
N SER A 284 4.85 14.85 11.59
CA SER A 284 3.72 15.18 12.44
C SER A 284 2.75 13.99 12.61
N ASP A 285 2.03 13.94 13.75
CA ASP A 285 0.94 13.00 14.00
C ASP A 285 -0.47 13.61 13.78
N VAL A 286 -0.54 14.73 13.09
CA VAL A 286 -1.81 15.35 12.67
C VAL A 286 -2.58 14.40 11.75
N MET A 287 -3.86 14.23 12.04
CA MET A 287 -4.77 13.35 11.29
C MET A 287 -5.71 14.18 10.42
N ALA A 288 -6.15 13.61 9.30
CA ALA A 288 -7.26 14.18 8.55
C ALA A 288 -8.58 14.03 9.33
N GLU A 289 -9.47 15.03 9.22
CA GLU A 289 -10.82 14.94 9.82
C GLU A 289 -11.61 13.74 9.21
N PRO A 290 -12.45 13.04 10.00
CA PRO A 290 -12.88 13.37 11.36
C PRO A 290 -12.00 12.75 12.47
N PHE A 291 -10.78 12.36 12.17
CA PHE A 291 -9.90 11.70 13.13
C PHE A 291 -9.05 12.71 13.89
N ASN A 292 -8.68 12.37 15.12
CA ASN A 292 -7.74 13.13 15.94
C ASN A 292 -6.51 12.26 16.26
N HIS A 293 -5.40 12.90 16.58
CA HIS A 293 -4.19 12.21 17.08
C HIS A 293 -4.44 11.56 18.47
N PHE A 294 -3.52 10.72 18.92
CA PHE A 294 -3.59 10.14 20.26
C PHE A 294 -3.38 11.19 21.34
N LEU A 295 -4.14 11.09 22.42
CA LEU A 295 -3.97 11.90 23.61
C LEU A 295 -2.76 11.40 24.42
N PRO A 296 -2.29 12.18 25.43
CA PRO A 296 -1.10 11.82 26.19
C PRO A 296 -1.07 10.41 26.79
N PRO A 297 -2.18 9.81 27.26
CA PRO A 297 -2.16 8.44 27.78
C PRO A 297 -1.84 7.39 26.70
N GLU A 298 -2.47 7.48 25.54
CA GLU A 298 -2.24 6.55 24.42
C GLU A 298 -0.84 6.77 23.83
N ARG A 299 -0.41 8.03 23.70
CA ARG A 299 0.93 8.38 23.22
C ARG A 299 2.02 7.75 24.10
N ARG A 300 1.88 7.80 25.45
CA ARG A 300 2.82 7.12 26.37
C ARG A 300 2.83 5.60 26.20
N GLN A 301 1.68 4.98 25.90
CA GLN A 301 1.64 3.53 25.63
C GLN A 301 2.41 3.17 24.36
N VAL A 302 2.25 3.94 23.28
CA VAL A 302 3.03 3.75 22.05
C VAL A 302 4.51 3.91 22.32
N GLU A 303 4.92 4.97 23.04
CA GLU A 303 6.31 5.21 23.41
C GLU A 303 6.93 4.04 24.21
N GLN A 304 6.20 3.49 25.17
CA GLN A 304 6.65 2.32 25.95
C GLN A 304 6.86 1.08 25.06
N ILE A 305 5.99 0.88 24.06
CA ILE A 305 6.14 -0.24 23.12
C ILE A 305 7.37 -0.03 22.24
N LEU A 306 7.58 1.18 21.72
CA LEU A 306 8.75 1.51 20.89
C LEU A 306 10.07 1.35 21.68
N ASN A 307 10.09 1.75 22.95
CA ASN A 307 11.28 1.57 23.81
C ASN A 307 11.64 0.09 23.99
N ARG A 308 10.65 -0.82 24.03
CA ARG A 308 10.90 -2.27 24.09
C ARG A 308 11.38 -2.86 22.74
N MET A 309 11.18 -2.14 21.64
CA MET A 309 11.70 -2.55 20.33
C MET A 309 13.19 -2.27 20.17
N ASN A 310 13.71 -1.27 20.90
CA ASN A 310 15.08 -0.79 20.80
C ASN A 310 16.02 -1.41 21.87
N GLY A 311 15.49 -2.13 22.83
CA GLY A 311 16.24 -2.88 23.86
C GLY A 311 16.22 -4.38 23.58
#